data_dcf62d0f51835729878e25244dee2269
#
_entry.id   dcf62d0f51835729878e25244dee2269
#
_cell.length_a   1.000
_cell.length_b   1.000
_cell.length_c   1.000
_cell.angle_alpha   90.00
_cell.angle_beta   90.00
_cell.angle_gamma   90.00
#
_symmetry.space_group_name_H-M   'P 1'
#
loop_
_entity.id
_entity.type
_entity.pdbx_description
1 polymer ?
#
loop_
_entity_poly.entity_id
_entity_poly.type
_entity_poly.pdbx_seq_one_letter_code
_entity_poly.pdbx_strand_id
1 'polypeptide(L)'
;MTPEKRLYTKLKEVARLKHPNYPENLTLPGKVYRLDTANGLTQAVIEWVKAHGYQAERVSTTGRLIDRSEVFTDVVGFKRRIGSNEWIPGTGTKGSADIHATIPLKHSNGFGVSVKIEIKIGKDRLSPAQKKYGEQMELAGGVYLVVKELNDLFQWWDENVI
;
A
#
# COMPACT_ATOMS: atom_id res chain seq x y z
N MET A 1 -0.22 24.22 -4.83
CA MET A 1 0.56 23.17 -5.53
C MET A 1 -0.37 21.98 -5.71
N THR A 2 -0.39 21.33 -6.90
CA THR A 2 -1.22 20.14 -7.08
C THR A 2 -0.69 18.97 -6.23
N PRO A 3 -1.57 18.04 -5.77
CA PRO A 3 -1.16 16.89 -5.00
C PRO A 3 -0.07 16.05 -5.68
N GLU A 4 -0.18 15.83 -6.99
CA GLU A 4 0.83 15.12 -7.77
C GLU A 4 2.19 15.84 -7.74
N LYS A 5 2.20 17.15 -7.96
CA LYS A 5 3.44 17.95 -7.90
C LYS A 5 4.08 17.86 -6.52
N ARG A 6 3.28 17.87 -5.46
CA ARG A 6 3.75 17.73 -4.09
C ARG A 6 4.44 16.37 -3.87
N LEU A 7 3.79 15.28 -4.29
CA LEU A 7 4.37 13.94 -4.23
C LEU A 7 5.72 13.87 -4.94
N TYR A 8 5.74 14.22 -6.23
CA TYR A 8 6.95 14.09 -7.04
C TYR A 8 8.09 15.04 -6.61
N THR A 9 7.77 16.20 -6.05
CA THR A 9 8.77 17.10 -5.47
C THR A 9 9.47 16.40 -4.30
N LYS A 10 8.70 15.81 -3.37
CA LYS A 10 9.27 15.09 -2.22
C LYS A 10 10.09 13.87 -2.64
N LEU A 11 9.59 13.09 -3.59
CA LEU A 11 10.31 11.91 -4.09
C LEU A 11 11.62 12.29 -4.79
N LYS A 12 11.65 13.38 -5.54
CA LYS A 12 12.88 13.90 -6.16
C LYS A 12 13.90 14.37 -5.11
N GLU A 13 13.45 15.06 -4.08
CA GLU A 13 14.29 15.48 -2.95
C GLU A 13 15.01 14.27 -2.34
N VAL A 14 14.25 13.24 -1.95
CA VAL A 14 14.81 12.02 -1.37
C VAL A 14 15.73 11.28 -2.35
N ALA A 15 15.38 11.23 -3.64
CA ALA A 15 16.23 10.62 -4.65
C ALA A 15 17.57 11.37 -4.80
N ARG A 16 17.57 12.70 -4.73
CA ARG A 16 18.80 13.51 -4.73
C ARG A 16 19.70 13.21 -3.53
N LEU A 17 19.12 13.09 -2.35
CA LEU A 17 19.88 12.73 -1.14
C LEU A 17 20.52 11.33 -1.26
N LYS A 18 19.85 10.38 -1.91
CA LYS A 18 20.38 9.03 -2.16
C LYS A 18 21.46 8.98 -3.25
N HIS A 19 21.47 9.95 -4.16
CA HIS A 19 22.38 10.01 -5.30
C HIS A 19 23.09 11.39 -5.37
N PRO A 20 23.93 11.75 -4.38
CA PRO A 20 24.53 13.09 -4.28
C PRO A 20 25.45 13.43 -5.47
N ASN A 21 26.02 12.43 -6.10
CA ASN A 21 26.92 12.60 -7.25
C ASN A 21 26.19 12.64 -8.62
N TYR A 22 24.85 12.54 -8.63
CA TYR A 22 24.10 12.62 -9.88
C TYR A 22 24.05 14.08 -10.36
N PRO A 23 24.38 14.38 -11.64
CA PRO A 23 24.45 15.75 -12.15
C PRO A 23 23.19 16.56 -11.88
N GLU A 24 23.35 17.78 -11.39
CA GLU A 24 22.20 18.64 -10.99
C GLU A 24 21.34 19.05 -12.20
N ASN A 25 21.95 19.23 -13.35
CA ASN A 25 21.28 19.59 -14.60
C ASN A 25 20.46 18.45 -15.23
N LEU A 26 20.60 17.22 -14.73
CA LEU A 26 19.84 16.07 -15.20
C LEU A 26 18.69 15.73 -14.28
N THR A 27 17.58 15.28 -14.87
CA THR A 27 16.43 14.76 -14.11
C THR A 27 16.70 13.33 -13.69
N LEU A 28 16.65 13.08 -12.38
CA LEU A 28 16.69 11.70 -11.87
C LEU A 28 15.51 10.90 -12.40
N PRO A 29 15.72 9.69 -12.93
CA PRO A 29 14.64 8.82 -13.33
C PRO A 29 13.77 8.51 -12.10
N GLY A 30 12.46 8.62 -12.25
CA GLY A 30 11.49 8.37 -11.18
C GLY A 30 10.31 7.55 -11.68
N LYS A 31 9.66 6.83 -10.78
CA LYS A 31 8.41 6.13 -11.09
C LYS A 31 7.28 7.14 -11.26
N VAL A 32 6.42 6.89 -12.23
CA VAL A 32 5.14 7.58 -12.39
C VAL A 32 4.04 6.66 -11.91
N TYR A 33 3.17 7.16 -11.04
CA TYR A 33 2.07 6.38 -10.45
C TYR A 33 0.76 6.71 -11.16
N ARG A 34 0.01 5.68 -11.50
CA ARG A 34 -1.35 5.82 -12.01
C ARG A 34 -2.31 6.04 -10.83
N LEU A 35 -2.56 7.29 -10.50
CA LEU A 35 -3.36 7.69 -9.33
C LEU A 35 -4.86 7.40 -9.49
N ASP A 36 -5.29 7.10 -10.70
CA ASP A 36 -6.64 6.68 -11.06
C ASP A 36 -6.90 5.18 -10.79
N THR A 37 -5.89 4.44 -10.37
CA THR A 37 -5.99 3.00 -10.05
C THR A 37 -5.66 2.74 -8.59
N ALA A 38 -6.34 1.76 -7.98
CA ALA A 38 -6.09 1.36 -6.59
C ALA A 38 -4.61 0.99 -6.37
N ASN A 39 -4.02 0.20 -7.27
CA ASN A 39 -2.63 -0.21 -7.15
C ASN A 39 -1.64 0.97 -7.26
N GLY A 40 -1.88 1.90 -8.18
CA GLY A 40 -1.02 3.08 -8.36
C GLY A 40 -1.13 4.05 -7.18
N LEU A 41 -2.34 4.29 -6.66
CA LEU A 41 -2.55 5.12 -5.48
C LEU A 41 -1.93 4.47 -4.23
N THR A 42 -2.11 3.15 -4.05
CA THR A 42 -1.46 2.39 -2.95
C THR A 42 0.06 2.59 -2.97
N GLN A 43 0.69 2.44 -4.14
CA GLN A 43 2.14 2.63 -4.27
C GLN A 43 2.56 4.08 -3.96
N ALA A 44 1.82 5.07 -4.46
CA ALA A 44 2.10 6.48 -4.23
C ALA A 44 2.04 6.84 -2.72
N VAL A 45 1.02 6.34 -2.01
CA VAL A 45 0.85 6.52 -0.57
C VAL A 45 2.02 5.89 0.20
N ILE A 46 2.41 4.66 -0.12
CA ILE A 46 3.54 3.99 0.52
C ILE A 46 4.84 4.77 0.31
N GLU A 47 5.09 5.21 -0.92
CA GLU A 47 6.30 5.98 -1.23
C GLU A 47 6.32 7.35 -0.55
N TRP A 48 5.17 8.01 -0.41
CA TRP A 48 5.05 9.25 0.38
C TRP A 48 5.47 9.04 1.83
N VAL A 49 4.91 8.03 2.49
CA VAL A 49 5.23 7.71 3.90
C VAL A 49 6.72 7.41 4.07
N LYS A 50 7.28 6.56 3.17
CA LYS A 50 8.69 6.21 3.17
C LYS A 50 9.63 7.39 2.88
N ALA A 51 9.19 8.32 2.03
CA ALA A 51 9.95 9.53 1.70
C ALA A 51 10.09 10.50 2.91
N HIS A 52 9.25 10.34 3.94
CA HIS A 52 9.35 11.04 5.21
C HIS A 52 10.11 10.25 6.29
N GLY A 53 10.70 9.10 5.92
CA GLY A 53 11.48 8.27 6.85
C GLY A 53 10.65 7.32 7.71
N TYR A 54 9.35 7.19 7.43
CA TYR A 54 8.45 6.34 8.22
C TYR A 54 8.23 4.99 7.56
N GLN A 55 7.73 4.03 8.34
CA GLN A 55 7.44 2.67 7.86
C GLN A 55 6.06 2.60 7.21
N ALA A 56 6.00 2.01 6.02
CA ALA A 56 4.75 1.63 5.37
C ALA A 56 4.94 0.39 4.50
N GLU A 57 3.95 -0.48 4.49
CA GLU A 57 3.94 -1.69 3.68
C GLU A 57 2.54 -2.00 3.17
N ARG A 58 2.48 -2.69 2.04
CA ARG A 58 1.22 -3.20 1.51
C ARG A 58 0.87 -4.50 2.22
N VAL A 59 -0.39 -4.63 2.62
CA VAL A 59 -0.94 -5.86 3.19
C VAL A 59 -1.80 -6.56 2.15
N SER A 60 -1.55 -7.85 1.95
CA SER A 60 -2.40 -8.69 1.11
C SER A 60 -3.10 -9.72 1.99
N THR A 61 -4.43 -9.67 1.99
CA THR A 61 -5.27 -10.64 2.68
C THR A 61 -5.89 -11.65 1.71
N THR A 62 -5.57 -11.54 0.43
CA THR A 62 -6.05 -12.47 -0.59
C THR A 62 -5.35 -13.81 -0.48
N GLY A 63 -6.11 -14.90 -0.62
CA GLY A 63 -5.54 -16.23 -0.78
C GLY A 63 -4.75 -16.36 -2.09
N ARG A 64 -4.13 -17.48 -2.28
CA ARG A 64 -3.38 -17.81 -3.49
C ARG A 64 -3.85 -19.11 -4.10
N LEU A 65 -3.83 -19.16 -5.42
CA LEU A 65 -4.03 -20.38 -6.18
C LEU A 65 -2.70 -21.14 -6.25
N ILE A 66 -2.69 -22.39 -5.82
CA ILE A 66 -1.55 -23.28 -5.98
C ILE A 66 -1.90 -24.28 -7.06
N ASP A 67 -1.05 -24.37 -8.07
CA ASP A 67 -1.13 -25.43 -9.08
C ASP A 67 -0.50 -26.71 -8.50
N ARG A 68 -1.35 -27.70 -8.20
CA ARG A 68 -0.95 -29.01 -7.72
C ARG A 68 -0.94 -30.06 -8.83
N SER A 69 -0.98 -29.61 -10.10
CA SER A 69 -0.94 -30.52 -11.22
C SER A 69 0.48 -31.05 -11.48
N GLU A 70 0.58 -32.33 -11.75
CA GLU A 70 1.82 -32.99 -12.14
C GLU A 70 1.73 -33.49 -13.59
N VAL A 71 2.87 -33.49 -14.27
CA VAL A 71 2.96 -34.06 -15.61
C VAL A 71 3.30 -35.54 -15.48
N PHE A 72 2.35 -36.36 -15.87
CA PHE A 72 2.50 -37.81 -15.92
C PHE A 72 2.69 -38.27 -17.37
N THR A 73 3.65 -39.18 -17.60
CA THR A 73 3.82 -39.87 -18.89
C THR A 73 3.23 -41.24 -18.77
N ASP A 74 2.22 -41.51 -19.60
CA ASP A 74 1.57 -42.83 -19.60
C ASP A 74 2.47 -43.92 -20.23
N VAL A 75 2.04 -45.15 -20.13
CA VAL A 75 2.79 -46.32 -20.62
C VAL A 75 2.99 -46.34 -22.15
N VAL A 76 2.26 -45.50 -22.87
CA VAL A 76 2.34 -45.34 -24.33
C VAL A 76 3.21 -44.14 -24.71
N GLY A 77 3.74 -43.38 -23.72
CA GLY A 77 4.61 -42.24 -23.93
C GLY A 77 3.90 -40.89 -24.06
N PHE A 78 2.59 -40.81 -23.89
CA PHE A 78 1.85 -39.53 -23.91
C PHE A 78 1.96 -38.80 -22.59
N LYS A 79 2.30 -37.53 -22.66
CA LYS A 79 2.32 -36.64 -21.50
C LYS A 79 0.89 -36.14 -21.19
N ARG A 80 0.44 -36.42 -19.98
CA ARG A 80 -0.84 -35.93 -19.44
C ARG A 80 -0.59 -35.09 -18.21
N ARG A 81 -1.36 -34.01 -18.05
CA ARG A 81 -1.34 -33.21 -16.83
C ARG A 81 -2.48 -33.69 -15.94
N ILE A 82 -2.13 -34.17 -14.74
CA ILE A 82 -3.07 -34.71 -13.74
C ILE A 82 -2.96 -33.84 -12.50
N GLY A 83 -4.09 -33.51 -11.89
CA GLY A 83 -4.19 -32.67 -10.70
C GLY A 83 -5.10 -31.49 -10.89
N SER A 84 -5.26 -30.70 -9.84
CA SER A 84 -6.14 -29.54 -9.81
C SER A 84 -5.45 -28.36 -9.15
N ASN A 85 -5.98 -27.17 -9.42
CA ASN A 85 -5.60 -25.98 -8.68
C ASN A 85 -6.28 -25.99 -7.29
N GLU A 86 -5.51 -25.72 -6.26
CA GLU A 86 -5.99 -25.57 -4.88
C GLU A 86 -5.96 -24.10 -4.48
N TRP A 87 -7.10 -23.57 -4.01
CA TRP A 87 -7.16 -22.24 -3.43
C TRP A 87 -6.81 -22.29 -1.95
N ILE A 88 -5.70 -21.65 -1.56
CA ILE A 88 -5.34 -21.48 -0.16
C ILE A 88 -5.79 -20.10 0.31
N PRO A 89 -6.72 -20.02 1.29
CA PRO A 89 -7.16 -18.75 1.85
C PRO A 89 -6.00 -17.98 2.47
N GLY A 90 -6.03 -16.65 2.39
CA GLY A 90 -5.10 -15.81 3.13
C GLY A 90 -5.34 -15.89 4.64
N THR A 91 -4.29 -15.72 5.43
CA THR A 91 -4.35 -15.74 6.90
C THR A 91 -4.65 -14.37 7.52
N GLY A 92 -4.81 -13.33 6.70
CA GLY A 92 -5.10 -11.98 7.17
C GLY A 92 -6.52 -11.82 7.72
N THR A 93 -6.70 -10.86 8.62
CA THR A 93 -8.01 -10.50 9.15
C THR A 93 -8.90 -9.95 8.05
N LYS A 94 -10.13 -10.47 7.97
CA LYS A 94 -11.12 -9.98 6.99
C LYS A 94 -11.42 -8.50 7.24
N GLY A 95 -11.27 -7.68 6.19
CA GLY A 95 -11.47 -6.24 6.28
C GLY A 95 -10.21 -5.44 6.66
N SER A 96 -9.06 -6.09 6.79
CA SER A 96 -7.77 -5.40 6.94
C SER A 96 -7.55 -4.37 5.84
N ALA A 97 -6.97 -3.24 6.23
CA ALA A 97 -6.61 -2.17 5.30
C ALA A 97 -5.50 -2.58 4.32
N ASP A 98 -5.45 -1.91 3.17
CA ASP A 98 -4.47 -2.16 2.10
C ASP A 98 -3.03 -1.86 2.51
N ILE A 99 -2.83 -0.87 3.40
CA ILE A 99 -1.51 -0.41 3.84
C ILE A 99 -1.48 -0.39 5.37
N HIS A 100 -0.40 -0.92 5.91
CA HIS A 100 -0.01 -0.72 7.30
C HIS A 100 1.16 0.24 7.37
N ALA A 101 1.05 1.26 8.21
CA ALA A 101 2.12 2.23 8.45
C ALA A 101 2.29 2.47 9.95
N THR A 102 3.49 2.92 10.32
CA THR A 102 3.79 3.43 11.65
C THR A 102 4.34 4.83 11.50
N ILE A 103 3.61 5.81 12.04
CA ILE A 103 3.83 7.24 11.80
C ILE A 103 3.74 7.98 13.13
N PRO A 104 4.72 8.83 13.51
CA PRO A 104 4.60 9.69 14.68
C PRO A 104 3.60 10.81 14.41
N LEU A 105 2.62 10.94 15.30
CA LEU A 105 1.56 11.96 15.20
C LEU A 105 1.82 13.07 16.23
N LYS A 106 1.31 14.28 15.96
CA LYS A 106 1.48 15.46 16.82
C LYS A 106 1.09 15.22 18.28
N HIS A 107 0.07 14.37 18.50
CA HIS A 107 -0.40 14.02 19.85
C HIS A 107 0.27 12.78 20.46
N SER A 108 1.21 12.14 19.74
CA SER A 108 1.85 10.90 20.20
C SER A 108 3.17 11.08 20.93
N ASN A 109 3.55 12.32 21.24
CA ASN A 109 4.83 12.63 21.90
C ASN A 109 6.06 12.01 21.19
N GLY A 110 6.00 11.91 19.86
CA GLY A 110 7.05 11.31 19.04
C GLY A 110 7.00 9.78 18.92
N PHE A 111 6.08 9.11 19.61
CA PHE A 111 5.89 7.67 19.42
C PHE A 111 5.18 7.37 18.09
N GLY A 112 5.61 6.28 17.44
CA GLY A 112 4.94 5.79 16.24
C GLY A 112 3.56 5.22 16.56
N VAL A 113 2.53 5.76 15.91
CA VAL A 113 1.15 5.26 15.97
C VAL A 113 0.89 4.32 14.81
N SER A 114 0.15 3.24 15.06
CA SER A 114 -0.30 2.33 13.99
C SER A 114 -1.37 3.01 13.14
N VAL A 115 -1.03 3.28 11.87
CA VAL A 115 -1.94 3.89 10.89
C VAL A 115 -2.29 2.85 9.83
N LYS A 116 -3.56 2.53 9.71
CA LYS A 116 -4.10 1.63 8.70
C LYS A 116 -4.76 2.44 7.60
N ILE A 117 -4.31 2.28 6.37
CA ILE A 117 -4.78 3.09 5.25
C ILE A 117 -5.49 2.18 4.25
N GLU A 118 -6.76 2.47 4.04
CA GLU A 118 -7.62 1.80 3.06
C GLU A 118 -7.72 2.65 1.80
N ILE A 119 -7.44 2.05 0.65
CA ILE A 119 -7.51 2.73 -0.65
C ILE A 119 -8.86 2.45 -1.31
N LYS A 120 -9.53 3.51 -1.75
CA LYS A 120 -10.79 3.43 -2.46
C LYS A 120 -10.75 4.29 -3.72
N ILE A 121 -11.16 3.74 -4.87
CA ILE A 121 -11.17 4.47 -6.15
C ILE A 121 -12.60 4.64 -6.65
N GLY A 122 -12.88 5.84 -7.15
CA GLY A 122 -14.15 6.17 -7.78
C GLY A 122 -15.35 5.94 -6.85
N LYS A 123 -16.24 5.01 -7.20
CA LYS A 123 -17.47 4.70 -6.44
C LYS A 123 -17.30 3.60 -5.39
N ASP A 124 -16.09 3.10 -5.18
CA ASP A 124 -15.84 2.03 -4.21
C ASP A 124 -16.13 2.51 -2.77
N ARG A 125 -16.71 1.62 -1.97
CA ARG A 125 -17.14 1.90 -0.60
C ARG A 125 -16.56 0.88 0.37
N LEU A 126 -16.48 1.26 1.63
CA LEU A 126 -16.10 0.35 2.70
C LEU A 126 -17.13 -0.77 2.86
N SER A 127 -16.64 -2.00 2.89
CA SER A 127 -17.47 -3.14 3.27
C SER A 127 -17.79 -3.11 4.77
N PRO A 128 -18.83 -3.85 5.26
CA PRO A 128 -19.09 -3.96 6.68
C PRO A 128 -17.88 -4.48 7.49
N ALA A 129 -17.11 -5.40 6.91
CA ALA A 129 -15.91 -5.93 7.56
C ALA A 129 -14.80 -4.86 7.70
N GLN A 130 -14.61 -4.01 6.69
CA GLN A 130 -13.66 -2.89 6.74
C GLN A 130 -14.06 -1.83 7.76
N LYS A 131 -15.35 -1.50 7.85
CA LYS A 131 -15.87 -0.58 8.86
C LYS A 131 -15.60 -1.10 10.29
N LYS A 132 -15.96 -2.35 10.55
CA LYS A 132 -15.70 -3.01 11.84
C LYS A 132 -14.20 -3.04 12.16
N TYR A 133 -13.36 -3.33 11.19
CA TYR A 133 -11.91 -3.30 11.36
C TYR A 133 -11.41 -1.90 11.74
N GLY A 134 -11.90 -0.86 11.06
CA GLY A 134 -11.57 0.54 11.37
C GLY A 134 -11.96 0.92 12.81
N GLU A 135 -13.19 0.63 13.20
CA GLU A 135 -13.67 0.87 14.58
C GLU A 135 -12.78 0.19 15.63
N GLN A 136 -12.38 -1.07 15.38
CA GLN A 136 -11.47 -1.79 16.28
C GLN A 136 -10.08 -1.15 16.36
N MET A 137 -9.58 -0.64 15.23
CA MET A 137 -8.28 0.06 15.20
C MET A 137 -8.31 1.35 16.00
N GLU A 138 -9.37 2.14 15.86
CA GLU A 138 -9.55 3.41 16.60
C GLU A 138 -9.73 3.17 18.10
N LEU A 139 -10.52 2.16 18.49
CA LEU A 139 -10.67 1.74 19.88
C LEU A 139 -9.34 1.30 20.52
N ALA A 140 -8.44 0.73 19.74
CA ALA A 140 -7.11 0.33 20.18
C ALA A 140 -6.08 1.48 20.20
N GLY A 141 -6.50 2.72 19.92
CA GLY A 141 -5.62 3.89 19.87
C GLY A 141 -4.81 4.04 18.58
N GLY A 142 -5.11 3.25 17.53
CA GLY A 142 -4.59 3.42 16.19
C GLY A 142 -5.43 4.38 15.35
N VAL A 143 -5.03 4.55 14.10
CA VAL A 143 -5.76 5.38 13.11
C VAL A 143 -6.21 4.50 11.95
N TYR A 144 -7.44 4.71 11.48
CA TYR A 144 -7.96 4.11 10.26
C TYR A 144 -8.29 5.21 9.25
N LEU A 145 -7.48 5.34 8.21
CA LEU A 145 -7.59 6.38 7.19
C LEU A 145 -8.11 5.80 5.88
N VAL A 146 -9.14 6.42 5.29
CA VAL A 146 -9.62 6.08 3.95
C VAL A 146 -9.11 7.12 2.97
N VAL A 147 -8.36 6.67 1.96
CA VAL A 147 -7.77 7.53 0.93
C VAL A 147 -8.40 7.20 -0.42
N LYS A 148 -9.07 8.16 -1.03
CA LYS A 148 -9.64 8.07 -2.38
C LYS A 148 -8.77 8.77 -3.42
N GLU A 149 -8.05 9.80 -2.99
CA GLU A 149 -7.09 10.55 -3.78
C GLU A 149 -5.95 11.07 -2.91
N LEU A 150 -4.85 11.50 -3.51
CA LEU A 150 -3.69 12.02 -2.76
C LEU A 150 -4.02 13.20 -1.86
N ASN A 151 -5.02 13.98 -2.21
CA ASN A 151 -5.43 15.14 -1.40
C ASN A 151 -5.94 14.74 -0.02
N ASP A 152 -6.69 13.63 0.08
CA ASP A 152 -7.17 13.10 1.36
C ASP A 152 -5.99 12.76 2.28
N LEU A 153 -4.96 12.10 1.72
CA LEU A 153 -3.74 11.80 2.46
C LEU A 153 -3.03 13.06 2.93
N PHE A 154 -2.86 14.04 2.04
CA PHE A 154 -2.09 15.25 2.35
C PHE A 154 -2.78 16.15 3.37
N GLN A 155 -4.09 16.27 3.29
CA GLN A 155 -4.86 17.00 4.28
C GLN A 155 -4.71 16.35 5.66
N TRP A 156 -4.95 15.05 5.75
CA TRP A 156 -4.76 14.32 7.00
C TRP A 156 -3.32 14.42 7.51
N TRP A 157 -2.34 14.34 6.60
CA TRP A 157 -0.91 14.42 6.93
C TRP A 157 -0.54 15.76 7.57
N ASP A 158 -0.95 16.85 6.96
CA ASP A 158 -0.65 18.21 7.43
C ASP A 158 -1.30 18.51 8.80
N GLU A 159 -2.46 17.93 9.04
CA GLU A 159 -3.19 18.08 10.31
C GLU A 159 -2.58 17.24 11.44
N ASN A 160 -2.08 16.04 11.18
CA ASN A 160 -1.79 15.03 12.20
C ASN A 160 -0.32 14.64 12.35
N VAL A 161 0.51 14.73 11.30
CA VAL A 161 1.90 14.23 11.33
C VAL A 161 2.86 15.34 11.78
N ILE A 162 3.92 14.94 12.54
CA ILE A 162 4.99 15.84 13.01
C ILE A 162 5.86 16.32 11.86
#